data_c6a11f4d59da053ac66ff27502432c9c
#
_entry.id   c6a11f4d59da053ac66ff27502432c9c
#
_cell.length_a   1.000
_cell.length_b   1.000
_cell.length_c   1.000
_cell.angle_alpha   90.00
_cell.angle_beta   90.00
_cell.angle_gamma   90.00
#
_symmetry.space_group_name_H-M   'P 1'
#
loop_
_entity.id
_entity.type
_entity.pdbx_description
1 polymer ?
#
loop_
_entity_poly.entity_id
_entity_poly.type
_entity_poly.pdbx_seq_one_letter_code
_entity_poly.pdbx_strand_id
1 'polypeptide(L)'
;MSEPVLSSLRIEPLNPSHLARCRVIAESGALPRFQAVLIGDWLARFEQRFPDLLPSRSPRCLVALDEDQLLATVVARPYNRRGTCWTLQLPELSGETSRHSLRDVQHDLLLEALQLGAPQVCSWVIRCPASDADAIALMRELGFQPLRPYQSWLPPQPSASPSSLRGIDPLSWLPITRRTAQLLWPIEQVGNFSHLRQITDRHWLDLLDRNAPGCGVLVDGETVLAGCICLTESSDHGTFELLRDVAWDPRLEQALPVVLGRVLQQGALRSLITAFDDAPLSRVLEAQGWTRGGEQLLLGRSMWRRHVAHRNLQLSRSLDDVFGRLRPQGSPLPNPSLGPRCLGPR
;
A
#
# COMPACT_ATOMS: atom_id res chain seq x y z
N MET A 1 13.22 19.62 48.63
CA MET A 1 12.17 19.57 47.61
C MET A 1 12.88 19.31 46.29
N SER A 2 12.89 18.04 45.87
CA SER A 2 13.46 17.66 44.60
C SER A 2 12.45 17.99 43.51
N GLU A 3 12.85 18.81 42.55
CA GLU A 3 12.04 19.05 41.36
C GLU A 3 11.71 17.68 40.69
N PRO A 4 10.46 17.44 40.28
CA PRO A 4 10.16 16.27 39.51
C PRO A 4 10.92 16.39 38.19
N VAL A 5 11.90 15.53 37.99
CA VAL A 5 12.50 15.32 36.69
C VAL A 5 11.32 14.88 35.77
N LEU A 6 10.87 15.78 34.91
CA LEU A 6 9.92 15.51 33.87
C LEU A 6 10.58 14.44 32.98
N SER A 7 10.22 13.18 33.20
CA SER A 7 10.64 12.11 32.30
C SER A 7 10.06 12.43 30.93
N SER A 8 10.92 12.77 29.99
CA SER A 8 10.52 13.11 28.63
C SER A 8 10.24 11.82 27.87
N LEU A 9 9.08 11.75 27.24
CA LEU A 9 8.79 10.73 26.22
C LEU A 9 9.93 10.74 25.19
N ARG A 10 10.56 9.58 24.98
CA ARG A 10 11.67 9.43 24.05
C ARG A 10 11.23 8.58 22.87
N ILE A 11 11.33 9.14 21.66
CA ILE A 11 11.02 8.44 20.42
C ILE A 11 12.32 8.20 19.68
N GLU A 12 12.60 6.95 19.36
CA GLU A 12 13.85 6.58 18.69
C GLU A 12 13.64 5.42 17.70
N PRO A 13 14.55 5.26 16.72
CA PRO A 13 14.52 4.13 15.82
C PRO A 13 14.69 2.80 16.57
N LEU A 14 13.94 1.78 16.13
CA LEU A 14 14.07 0.43 16.67
C LEU A 14 15.52 -0.05 16.53
N ASN A 15 16.07 -0.53 17.63
CA ASN A 15 17.40 -1.14 17.68
C ASN A 15 17.35 -2.52 18.37
N PRO A 16 18.41 -3.35 18.26
CA PRO A 16 18.42 -4.69 18.84
C PRO A 16 18.17 -4.75 20.35
N SER A 17 18.55 -3.71 21.11
CA SER A 17 18.34 -3.66 22.56
C SER A 17 16.86 -3.59 22.95
N HIS A 18 15.99 -3.08 22.03
CA HIS A 18 14.57 -3.00 22.24
C HIS A 18 13.84 -4.34 22.05
N LEU A 19 14.44 -5.34 21.38
CA LEU A 19 13.77 -6.60 21.06
C LEU A 19 13.32 -7.36 22.31
N ALA A 20 14.07 -7.31 23.40
CA ALA A 20 13.67 -7.95 24.65
C ALA A 20 12.42 -7.32 25.24
N ARG A 21 12.26 -6.00 25.07
CA ARG A 21 11.10 -5.19 25.54
C ARG A 21 9.92 -5.32 24.58
N CYS A 22 10.18 -5.45 23.27
CA CYS A 22 9.16 -5.69 22.25
C CYS A 22 8.46 -7.05 22.41
N ARG A 23 8.99 -7.98 23.23
CA ARG A 23 8.33 -9.27 23.48
C ARG A 23 6.95 -9.12 24.13
N VAL A 24 6.73 -8.09 24.90
CA VAL A 24 5.42 -7.81 25.52
C VAL A 24 4.38 -7.45 24.45
N ILE A 25 4.78 -6.72 23.40
CA ILE A 25 3.95 -6.43 22.23
C ILE A 25 3.90 -7.64 21.28
N ALA A 26 4.93 -8.46 21.29
CA ALA A 26 5.15 -9.57 20.36
C ALA A 26 4.30 -10.82 20.62
N GLU A 27 3.56 -10.90 21.71
CA GLU A 27 2.57 -11.97 21.92
C GLU A 27 1.51 -12.03 20.80
N SER A 28 1.39 -10.94 20.03
CA SER A 28 0.53 -10.83 18.85
C SER A 28 1.19 -11.25 17.51
N GLY A 29 2.36 -11.91 17.50
CA GLY A 29 3.05 -12.32 16.27
C GLY A 29 3.88 -11.20 15.60
N ALA A 30 4.15 -10.08 16.29
CA ALA A 30 4.88 -8.94 15.75
C ALA A 30 6.41 -9.14 15.70
N LEU A 31 6.95 -10.12 16.46
CA LEU A 31 8.41 -10.34 16.55
C LEU A 31 9.11 -10.56 15.18
N PRO A 32 8.58 -11.37 14.26
CA PRO A 32 9.18 -11.53 12.93
C PRO A 32 9.19 -10.23 12.14
N ARG A 33 8.19 -9.35 12.33
CA ARG A 33 8.14 -8.02 11.68
C ARG A 33 9.27 -7.12 12.17
N PHE A 34 9.51 -7.09 13.49
CA PHE A 34 10.61 -6.31 14.07
C PHE A 34 11.98 -6.83 13.61
N GLN A 35 12.16 -8.15 13.52
CA GLN A 35 13.37 -8.74 12.98
C GLN A 35 13.57 -8.36 11.51
N ALA A 36 12.52 -8.41 10.69
CA ALA A 36 12.57 -7.99 9.30
C ALA A 36 12.93 -6.50 9.17
N VAL A 37 12.40 -5.64 10.06
CA VAL A 37 12.76 -4.21 10.11
C VAL A 37 14.24 -4.03 10.43
N LEU A 38 14.78 -4.73 11.43
CA LEU A 38 16.19 -4.61 11.81
C LEU A 38 17.14 -5.08 10.69
N ILE A 39 16.80 -6.19 10.03
CA ILE A 39 17.54 -6.66 8.85
C ILE A 39 17.45 -5.63 7.73
N GLY A 40 16.24 -5.10 7.48
CA GLY A 40 16.00 -4.06 6.49
C GLY A 40 16.79 -2.78 6.79
N ASP A 41 16.84 -2.33 8.04
CA ASP A 41 17.60 -1.15 8.44
C ASP A 41 19.13 -1.37 8.26
N TRP A 42 19.63 -2.57 8.55
CA TRP A 42 21.00 -2.93 8.28
C TRP A 42 21.31 -2.87 6.77
N LEU A 43 20.43 -3.42 5.94
CA LEU A 43 20.54 -3.35 4.47
C LEU A 43 20.47 -1.89 4.00
N ALA A 44 19.57 -1.08 4.54
CA ALA A 44 19.42 0.33 4.19
C ALA A 44 20.69 1.15 4.49
N ARG A 45 21.38 0.86 5.58
CA ARG A 45 22.71 1.48 5.87
C ARG A 45 23.76 1.10 4.85
N PHE A 46 23.67 -0.11 4.30
CA PHE A 46 24.54 -0.54 3.20
C PHE A 46 24.18 0.18 1.89
N GLU A 47 22.89 0.33 1.60
CA GLU A 47 22.37 1.05 0.42
C GLU A 47 22.70 2.55 0.46
N GLN A 48 22.80 3.17 1.64
CA GLN A 48 23.22 4.59 1.79
C GLN A 48 24.61 4.88 1.21
N ARG A 49 25.44 3.86 1.03
CA ARG A 49 26.73 3.99 0.33
C ARG A 49 26.57 4.10 -1.20
N PHE A 50 25.37 3.75 -1.73
CA PHE A 50 25.04 3.76 -3.15
C PHE A 50 23.66 4.39 -3.38
N PRO A 51 23.45 5.68 -3.02
CA PRO A 51 22.12 6.32 -2.98
C PRO A 51 21.45 6.40 -4.34
N ASP A 52 22.21 6.34 -5.43
CA ASP A 52 21.70 6.49 -6.80
C ASP A 52 21.22 5.17 -7.42
N LEU A 53 21.52 4.02 -6.81
CA LEU A 53 21.24 2.72 -7.42
C LEU A 53 19.87 2.14 -7.04
N LEU A 54 19.41 2.36 -5.81
CA LEU A 54 18.12 1.82 -5.36
C LEU A 54 17.50 2.72 -4.28
N PRO A 55 16.25 3.19 -4.43
CA PRO A 55 15.55 3.84 -3.32
C PRO A 55 15.40 2.83 -2.18
N SER A 56 15.72 3.24 -0.96
CA SER A 56 15.56 2.39 0.22
C SER A 56 14.12 1.88 0.32
N ARG A 57 13.95 0.57 0.23
CA ARG A 57 12.66 -0.13 0.35
C ARG A 57 12.45 -0.75 1.71
N SER A 58 13.42 -0.60 2.57
CA SER A 58 13.40 -1.21 3.89
C SER A 58 12.35 -0.56 4.77
N PRO A 59 11.52 -1.35 5.48
CA PRO A 59 10.62 -0.81 6.47
C PRO A 59 11.42 -0.16 7.59
N ARG A 60 10.85 0.87 8.22
CA ARG A 60 11.41 1.57 9.37
C ARG A 60 10.45 1.44 10.54
N CYS A 61 10.98 1.31 11.74
CA CYS A 61 10.18 1.26 12.95
C CYS A 61 10.71 2.29 13.95
N LEU A 62 9.77 3.01 14.57
CA LEU A 62 10.04 3.85 15.72
C LEU A 62 9.42 3.22 16.96
N VAL A 63 10.07 3.45 18.09
CA VAL A 63 9.61 3.04 19.40
C VAL A 63 9.47 4.27 20.30
N ALA A 64 8.42 4.31 21.10
CA ALA A 64 8.19 5.31 22.12
C ALA A 64 8.52 4.70 23.49
N LEU A 65 9.37 5.36 24.25
CA LEU A 65 9.87 4.93 25.54
C LEU A 65 9.58 5.99 26.62
N ASP A 66 9.11 5.54 27.78
CA ASP A 66 9.07 6.31 29.02
C ASP A 66 10.15 5.72 29.93
N GLU A 67 11.24 6.45 30.14
CA GLU A 67 12.46 5.94 30.75
C GLU A 67 12.96 4.68 30.02
N ASP A 68 12.79 3.51 30.62
CA ASP A 68 13.18 2.21 30.07
C ASP A 68 11.99 1.35 29.61
N GLN A 69 10.77 1.86 29.75
CA GLN A 69 9.53 1.17 29.43
C GLN A 69 9.10 1.44 28.00
N LEU A 70 8.84 0.38 27.23
CA LEU A 70 8.32 0.49 25.88
C LEU A 70 6.80 0.73 25.94
N LEU A 71 6.36 1.88 25.41
CA LEU A 71 4.94 2.26 25.41
C LEU A 71 4.24 1.91 24.10
N ALA A 72 4.89 2.18 22.98
CA ALA A 72 4.28 1.97 21.66
C ALA A 72 5.34 1.77 20.58
N THR A 73 4.92 1.17 19.48
CA THR A 73 5.71 1.03 18.26
C THR A 73 4.91 1.43 17.03
N VAL A 74 5.59 1.94 16.01
CA VAL A 74 4.99 2.22 14.70
C VAL A 74 5.91 1.75 13.59
N VAL A 75 5.34 1.10 12.57
CA VAL A 75 6.09 0.67 11.39
C VAL A 75 5.68 1.49 10.19
N ALA A 76 6.67 2.02 9.49
CA ALA A 76 6.54 2.72 8.23
C ALA A 76 7.25 1.94 7.13
N ARG A 77 6.63 1.82 5.95
CA ARG A 77 7.24 1.12 4.81
C ARG A 77 6.84 1.77 3.49
N PRO A 78 7.66 1.65 2.45
CA PRO A 78 7.26 2.08 1.12
C PRO A 78 5.98 1.36 0.67
N TYR A 79 5.04 2.12 0.11
CA TYR A 79 3.80 1.60 -0.44
C TYR A 79 3.93 1.27 -1.92
N ASN A 80 4.82 1.97 -2.63
CA ASN A 80 5.14 1.77 -4.03
C ASN A 80 6.65 1.66 -4.25
N ARG A 81 7.05 1.11 -5.40
CA ARG A 81 8.47 0.90 -5.78
C ARG A 81 9.28 2.18 -5.90
N ARG A 82 8.62 3.28 -6.27
CA ARG A 82 9.29 4.59 -6.40
C ARG A 82 9.64 5.19 -5.04
N GLY A 83 9.05 4.69 -3.95
CA GLY A 83 9.22 5.26 -2.62
C GLY A 83 8.57 6.65 -2.46
N THR A 84 7.70 7.04 -3.40
CA THR A 84 6.98 8.32 -3.38
C THR A 84 5.78 8.30 -2.44
N CYS A 85 5.20 7.12 -2.23
CA CYS A 85 4.14 6.86 -1.26
C CYS A 85 4.63 5.86 -0.21
N TRP A 86 4.38 6.18 1.06
CA TRP A 86 4.68 5.32 2.19
C TRP A 86 3.40 4.97 2.94
N THR A 87 3.38 3.82 3.59
CA THR A 87 2.28 3.41 4.47
C THR A 87 2.75 3.34 5.91
N LEU A 88 1.89 3.82 6.80
CA LEU A 88 2.02 3.64 8.24
C LEU A 88 1.13 2.49 8.69
N GLN A 89 1.55 1.76 9.71
CA GLN A 89 0.66 0.92 10.51
C GLN A 89 0.14 1.74 11.68
N LEU A 90 -1.04 1.40 12.20
CA LEU A 90 -1.49 1.98 13.46
C LEU A 90 -0.49 1.64 14.58
N PRO A 91 -0.20 2.57 15.50
CA PRO A 91 0.69 2.28 16.62
C PRO A 91 0.22 1.08 17.44
N GLU A 92 1.12 0.13 17.65
CA GLU A 92 0.89 -1.00 18.57
C GLU A 92 1.29 -0.56 19.98
N LEU A 93 0.34 -0.65 20.93
CA LEU A 93 0.54 -0.26 22.33
C LEU A 93 0.97 -1.45 23.17
N SER A 94 1.86 -1.24 24.15
CA SER A 94 2.33 -2.30 25.06
C SER A 94 1.29 -2.69 26.13
N GLY A 95 0.26 -1.88 26.34
CA GLY A 95 -0.72 -2.07 27.40
C GLY A 95 -0.22 -1.71 28.80
N GLU A 96 1.01 -1.22 28.92
CA GLU A 96 1.58 -0.81 30.20
C GLU A 96 1.09 0.58 30.61
N THR A 97 0.98 0.80 31.92
CA THR A 97 0.58 2.10 32.46
C THR A 97 1.74 3.08 32.38
N SER A 98 1.52 4.22 31.72
CA SER A 98 2.46 5.32 31.60
C SER A 98 1.90 6.58 32.27
N ARG A 99 2.78 7.50 32.59
CA ARG A 99 2.43 8.88 33.02
C ARG A 99 1.89 9.71 31.86
N HIS A 100 2.19 9.31 30.64
CA HIS A 100 1.77 9.98 29.41
C HIS A 100 0.40 9.49 28.95
N SER A 101 -0.41 10.37 28.41
CA SER A 101 -1.65 9.99 27.73
C SER A 101 -1.32 9.10 26.53
N LEU A 102 -2.00 7.97 26.38
CA LEU A 102 -1.80 7.07 25.24
C LEU A 102 -2.01 7.78 23.90
N ARG A 103 -2.95 8.73 23.86
CA ARG A 103 -3.21 9.56 22.68
C ARG A 103 -2.02 10.44 22.33
N ASP A 104 -1.39 11.09 23.32
CA ASP A 104 -0.23 11.95 23.09
C ASP A 104 0.97 11.12 22.63
N VAL A 105 1.18 9.93 23.22
CA VAL A 105 2.22 8.99 22.78
C VAL A 105 2.00 8.58 21.32
N GLN A 106 0.77 8.22 20.95
CA GLN A 106 0.45 7.85 19.57
C GLN A 106 0.63 9.03 18.60
N HIS A 107 0.18 10.24 19.01
CA HIS A 107 0.32 11.46 18.21
C HIS A 107 1.77 11.77 17.91
N ASP A 108 2.61 11.84 18.94
CA ASP A 108 4.02 12.19 18.78
C ASP A 108 4.80 11.12 18.02
N LEU A 109 4.52 9.84 18.28
CA LEU A 109 5.12 8.72 17.57
C LEU A 109 4.79 8.75 16.07
N LEU A 110 3.54 9.05 15.71
CA LEU A 110 3.11 9.18 14.32
C LEU A 110 3.68 10.43 13.65
N LEU A 111 3.77 11.53 14.39
CA LEU A 111 4.37 12.77 13.89
C LEU A 111 5.84 12.56 13.52
N GLU A 112 6.62 11.89 14.38
CA GLU A 112 7.99 11.50 14.11
C GLU A 112 8.08 10.49 12.96
N ALA A 113 7.16 9.53 12.88
CA ALA A 113 7.14 8.57 11.79
C ALA A 113 6.96 9.24 10.41
N LEU A 114 6.20 10.32 10.34
CA LEU A 114 6.04 11.12 9.12
C LEU A 114 7.34 11.82 8.69
N GLN A 115 8.30 12.00 9.60
CA GLN A 115 9.62 12.55 9.30
C GLN A 115 10.58 11.49 8.72
N LEU A 116 10.28 10.20 8.89
CA LEU A 116 11.12 9.11 8.37
C LEU A 116 11.20 9.07 6.85
N GLY A 117 10.29 9.74 6.17
CA GLY A 117 10.23 9.76 4.72
C GLY A 117 11.51 10.33 4.12
N ALA A 118 12.10 9.60 3.16
CA ALA A 118 13.16 10.14 2.32
C ALA A 118 12.66 11.37 1.53
N PRO A 119 13.54 12.22 0.99
CA PRO A 119 13.13 13.44 0.28
C PRO A 119 12.14 13.24 -0.87
N GLN A 120 12.11 12.05 -1.47
CA GLN A 120 11.18 11.70 -2.55
C GLN A 120 9.76 11.35 -2.06
N VAL A 121 9.54 11.17 -0.75
CA VAL A 121 8.20 10.84 -0.23
C VAL A 121 7.27 12.04 -0.41
N CYS A 122 6.23 11.85 -1.21
CA CYS A 122 5.22 12.86 -1.54
C CYS A 122 3.89 12.61 -0.82
N SER A 123 3.67 11.38 -0.36
CA SER A 123 2.39 10.99 0.25
C SER A 123 2.54 9.86 1.25
N TRP A 124 1.55 9.79 2.13
CA TRP A 124 1.41 8.75 3.15
C TRP A 124 0.01 8.16 3.09
N VAL A 125 -0.11 6.89 3.35
CA VAL A 125 -1.39 6.19 3.49
C VAL A 125 -1.40 5.36 4.77
N ILE A 126 -2.59 5.20 5.34
CA ILE A 126 -2.84 4.36 6.52
C ILE A 126 -4.23 3.73 6.40
N ARG A 127 -4.38 2.51 6.90
CA ARG A 127 -5.68 1.85 7.04
C ARG A 127 -6.09 1.84 8.50
N CYS A 128 -7.32 2.29 8.76
CA CYS A 128 -7.92 2.27 10.10
C CYS A 128 -9.23 1.49 10.06
N PRO A 129 -9.60 0.77 11.12
CA PRO A 129 -10.96 0.29 11.28
C PRO A 129 -11.92 1.47 11.20
N ALA A 130 -13.00 1.36 10.43
CA ALA A 130 -13.98 2.46 10.31
C ALA A 130 -14.73 2.73 11.62
N SER A 131 -14.77 1.73 12.51
CA SER A 131 -15.36 1.86 13.86
C SER A 131 -14.46 2.56 14.87
N ASP A 132 -13.17 2.74 14.57
CA ASP A 132 -12.21 3.38 15.47
C ASP A 132 -12.20 4.91 15.25
N ALA A 133 -13.16 5.57 15.91
CA ALA A 133 -13.34 7.02 15.80
C ALA A 133 -12.11 7.79 16.34
N ASP A 134 -11.45 7.27 17.37
CA ASP A 134 -10.30 7.91 17.99
C ASP A 134 -9.07 7.87 17.08
N ALA A 135 -8.80 6.72 16.48
CA ALA A 135 -7.72 6.59 15.49
C ALA A 135 -8.00 7.48 14.26
N ILE A 136 -9.24 7.53 13.78
CA ILE A 136 -9.61 8.38 12.64
C ILE A 136 -9.46 9.86 13.00
N ALA A 137 -9.87 10.29 14.21
CA ALA A 137 -9.71 11.64 14.67
C ALA A 137 -8.22 12.03 14.76
N LEU A 138 -7.40 11.15 15.33
CA LEU A 138 -5.96 11.34 15.44
C LEU A 138 -5.30 11.48 14.04
N MET A 139 -5.71 10.64 13.08
CA MET A 139 -5.19 10.74 11.72
C MET A 139 -5.60 12.07 11.05
N ARG A 140 -6.82 12.54 11.29
CA ARG A 140 -7.27 13.85 10.77
C ARG A 140 -6.47 15.01 11.36
N GLU A 141 -6.16 14.99 12.64
CA GLU A 141 -5.28 15.98 13.30
C GLU A 141 -3.89 15.99 12.63
N LEU A 142 -3.38 14.83 12.25
CA LEU A 142 -2.14 14.70 11.51
C LEU A 142 -2.26 15.02 10.00
N GLY A 143 -3.43 15.49 9.54
CA GLY A 143 -3.66 15.96 8.18
C GLY A 143 -3.99 14.87 7.17
N PHE A 144 -4.35 13.67 7.61
CA PHE A 144 -4.86 12.62 6.72
C PHE A 144 -6.33 12.88 6.36
N GLN A 145 -6.70 12.50 5.14
CA GLN A 145 -8.06 12.59 4.62
C GLN A 145 -8.56 11.21 4.20
N PRO A 146 -9.86 10.91 4.36
CA PRO A 146 -10.42 9.67 3.89
C PRO A 146 -10.34 9.59 2.35
N LEU A 147 -9.83 8.47 1.86
CA LEU A 147 -9.69 8.18 0.44
C LEU A 147 -10.77 7.21 -0.05
N ARG A 148 -10.88 6.05 0.63
CA ARG A 148 -11.81 5.00 0.22
C ARG A 148 -12.18 4.08 1.38
N PRO A 149 -13.45 3.74 1.58
CA PRO A 149 -13.88 2.66 2.45
C PRO A 149 -13.72 1.29 1.76
N TYR A 150 -13.40 0.28 2.55
CA TYR A 150 -13.26 -1.12 2.15
C TYR A 150 -14.05 -2.01 3.09
N GLN A 151 -14.60 -3.10 2.56
CA GLN A 151 -15.20 -4.18 3.33
C GLN A 151 -14.19 -5.30 3.50
N SER A 152 -13.94 -5.71 4.75
CA SER A 152 -13.18 -6.93 5.04
C SER A 152 -14.09 -8.15 5.04
N TRP A 153 -13.55 -9.29 4.58
CA TRP A 153 -14.25 -10.56 4.49
C TRP A 153 -13.42 -11.63 5.16
N LEU A 154 -14.05 -12.45 5.96
CA LEU A 154 -13.45 -13.62 6.56
C LEU A 154 -13.82 -14.86 5.75
N PRO A 155 -12.86 -15.76 5.48
CA PRO A 155 -13.11 -16.94 4.68
C PRO A 155 -14.10 -17.88 5.37
N PRO A 156 -14.86 -18.66 4.59
CA PRO A 156 -15.68 -19.73 5.15
C PRO A 156 -14.79 -20.74 5.84
N GLN A 157 -15.35 -21.45 6.85
CA GLN A 157 -14.65 -22.57 7.45
C GLN A 157 -14.34 -23.62 6.36
N PRO A 158 -13.16 -24.23 6.38
CA PRO A 158 -12.78 -25.20 5.36
C PRO A 158 -13.79 -26.36 5.37
N SER A 159 -14.66 -26.36 4.39
CA SER A 159 -15.53 -27.53 4.13
C SER A 159 -14.74 -28.53 3.29
N ALA A 160 -14.90 -29.81 3.58
CA ALA A 160 -14.12 -30.92 3.06
C ALA A 160 -14.29 -31.22 1.55
N SER A 161 -14.99 -30.39 0.79
CA SER A 161 -15.21 -30.61 -0.63
C SER A 161 -14.57 -29.50 -1.48
N PRO A 162 -13.43 -29.79 -2.12
CA PRO A 162 -12.92 -28.88 -3.15
C PRO A 162 -13.92 -28.90 -4.32
N SER A 163 -14.51 -27.75 -4.60
CA SER A 163 -15.25 -27.54 -5.85
C SER A 163 -14.30 -27.84 -7.00
N SER A 164 -14.57 -28.89 -7.76
CA SER A 164 -13.71 -29.32 -8.84
C SER A 164 -13.64 -28.20 -9.89
N LEU A 165 -12.41 -27.81 -10.21
CA LEU A 165 -12.06 -26.74 -11.15
C LEU A 165 -12.37 -27.08 -12.62
N ARG A 166 -13.10 -28.18 -12.87
CA ARG A 166 -13.53 -28.61 -14.19
C ARG A 166 -14.76 -27.83 -14.61
N GLY A 167 -14.61 -26.92 -15.57
CA GLY A 167 -15.76 -26.32 -16.26
C GLY A 167 -15.79 -24.80 -16.36
N ILE A 168 -14.66 -24.09 -16.18
CA ILE A 168 -14.61 -22.65 -16.46
C ILE A 168 -13.90 -22.38 -17.82
N ASP A 169 -14.03 -23.27 -18.77
CA ASP A 169 -13.57 -22.96 -20.13
C ASP A 169 -14.44 -21.84 -20.72
N PRO A 170 -13.84 -20.78 -21.27
CA PRO A 170 -12.44 -20.59 -21.63
C PRO A 170 -11.54 -19.86 -20.62
N LEU A 171 -12.01 -19.64 -19.37
CA LEU A 171 -11.31 -18.81 -18.38
C LEU A 171 -10.08 -19.50 -17.78
N SER A 172 -9.02 -18.75 -17.58
CA SER A 172 -7.76 -19.23 -17.00
C SER A 172 -7.33 -18.37 -15.82
N TRP A 173 -6.88 -19.03 -14.73
CA TRP A 173 -6.24 -18.37 -13.59
C TRP A 173 -4.74 -18.45 -13.74
N LEU A 174 -4.10 -17.31 -13.98
CA LEU A 174 -2.66 -17.20 -14.23
C LEU A 174 -1.94 -16.54 -13.06
N PRO A 175 -0.70 -16.92 -12.75
CA PRO A 175 0.11 -16.26 -11.73
C PRO A 175 0.43 -14.81 -12.12
N ILE A 176 0.75 -13.98 -11.12
CA ILE A 176 1.20 -12.60 -11.35
C ILE A 176 2.63 -12.65 -11.90
N THR A 177 2.78 -12.31 -13.17
CA THR A 177 4.03 -12.16 -13.91
C THR A 177 4.11 -10.76 -14.50
N ARG A 178 5.22 -10.40 -15.14
CA ARG A 178 5.32 -9.10 -15.83
C ARG A 178 4.19 -8.90 -16.84
N ARG A 179 3.86 -9.94 -17.62
CA ARG A 179 2.78 -9.86 -18.63
C ARG A 179 1.41 -9.70 -17.98
N THR A 180 1.08 -10.58 -17.02
CA THR A 180 -0.25 -10.55 -16.38
C THR A 180 -0.45 -9.32 -15.48
N ALA A 181 0.62 -8.78 -14.86
CA ALA A 181 0.57 -7.53 -14.13
C ALA A 181 0.28 -6.32 -15.05
N GLN A 182 0.83 -6.31 -16.27
CA GLN A 182 0.51 -5.29 -17.27
C GLN A 182 -0.95 -5.39 -17.73
N LEU A 183 -1.46 -6.61 -17.90
CA LEU A 183 -2.87 -6.85 -18.27
C LEU A 183 -3.84 -6.47 -17.12
N LEU A 184 -3.45 -6.70 -15.85
CA LEU A 184 -4.25 -6.34 -14.68
C LEU A 184 -4.25 -4.83 -14.40
N TRP A 185 -3.22 -4.12 -14.83
CA TRP A 185 -3.02 -2.71 -14.53
C TRP A 185 -4.18 -1.79 -14.92
N PRO A 186 -4.81 -1.90 -16.11
CA PRO A 186 -5.98 -1.11 -16.46
C PRO A 186 -7.13 -1.27 -15.47
N ILE A 187 -7.39 -2.49 -15.00
CA ILE A 187 -8.46 -2.78 -14.02
C ILE A 187 -8.16 -2.07 -12.69
N GLU A 188 -6.93 -2.14 -12.21
CA GLU A 188 -6.51 -1.43 -10.99
C GLU A 188 -6.69 0.08 -11.15
N GLN A 189 -6.34 0.62 -12.32
CA GLN A 189 -6.47 2.05 -12.59
C GLN A 189 -7.93 2.52 -12.68
N VAL A 190 -8.78 1.77 -13.36
CA VAL A 190 -10.21 2.13 -13.52
C VAL A 190 -10.97 1.93 -12.22
N GLY A 191 -10.65 0.90 -11.45
CA GLY A 191 -11.27 0.62 -10.16
C GLY A 191 -10.94 1.64 -9.05
N ASN A 192 -9.96 2.54 -9.27
CA ASN A 192 -9.53 3.52 -8.28
C ASN A 192 -9.84 4.96 -8.72
N PHE A 193 -10.36 5.78 -7.80
CA PHE A 193 -10.59 7.20 -8.04
C PHE A 193 -9.28 7.95 -8.35
N SER A 194 -9.36 9.01 -9.12
CA SER A 194 -8.19 9.81 -9.53
C SER A 194 -7.37 10.31 -8.34
N HIS A 195 -8.01 10.76 -7.28
CA HIS A 195 -7.34 11.20 -6.05
C HIS A 195 -6.56 10.07 -5.36
N LEU A 196 -7.16 8.88 -5.27
CA LEU A 196 -6.48 7.69 -4.72
C LEU A 196 -5.24 7.33 -5.56
N ARG A 197 -5.36 7.37 -6.89
CA ARG A 197 -4.23 7.11 -7.80
C ARG A 197 -3.08 8.11 -7.62
N GLN A 198 -3.41 9.40 -7.46
CA GLN A 198 -2.41 10.44 -7.22
C GLN A 198 -1.67 10.26 -5.88
N ILE A 199 -2.40 9.89 -4.83
CA ILE A 199 -1.80 9.65 -3.50
C ILE A 199 -0.93 8.40 -3.50
N THR A 200 -1.43 7.30 -4.06
CA THR A 200 -0.73 6.00 -4.02
C THR A 200 0.41 5.90 -5.03
N ASP A 201 0.37 6.69 -6.11
CA ASP A 201 1.35 6.73 -7.21
C ASP A 201 1.84 5.34 -7.61
N ARG A 202 0.90 4.39 -7.72
CA ARG A 202 1.19 3.00 -8.08
C ARG A 202 1.54 2.90 -9.56
N HIS A 203 2.30 1.88 -9.88
CA HIS A 203 2.64 1.45 -11.23
C HIS A 203 2.41 -0.06 -11.37
N TRP A 204 2.26 -0.58 -12.59
CA TRP A 204 2.04 -2.02 -12.79
C TRP A 204 3.13 -2.92 -12.17
N LEU A 205 4.37 -2.41 -12.05
CA LEU A 205 5.46 -3.10 -11.35
C LEU A 205 5.18 -3.33 -9.87
N ASP A 206 4.38 -2.47 -9.23
CA ASP A 206 4.03 -2.61 -7.81
C ASP A 206 3.13 -3.84 -7.58
N LEU A 207 2.40 -4.29 -8.61
CA LEU A 207 1.60 -5.51 -8.55
C LEU A 207 2.48 -6.76 -8.43
N LEU A 208 3.72 -6.73 -8.97
CA LEU A 208 4.67 -7.83 -8.82
C LEU A 208 5.14 -8.00 -7.37
N ASP A 209 5.26 -6.92 -6.62
CA ASP A 209 5.66 -6.96 -5.20
C ASP A 209 4.52 -7.41 -4.28
N ARG A 210 3.31 -7.53 -4.84
CA ARG A 210 2.09 -8.00 -4.15
C ARG A 210 1.72 -9.41 -4.53
N ASN A 211 2.69 -10.16 -5.05
CA ASN A 211 2.52 -11.56 -5.39
C ASN A 211 2.83 -12.43 -4.17
N ALA A 212 1.86 -13.23 -3.76
CA ALA A 212 1.98 -14.22 -2.70
C ALA A 212 1.29 -15.53 -3.15
N PRO A 213 1.51 -16.64 -2.47
CA PRO A 213 0.77 -17.87 -2.77
C PRO A 213 -0.74 -17.63 -2.84
N GLY A 214 -1.37 -17.99 -3.93
CA GLY A 214 -2.80 -17.75 -4.19
C GLY A 214 -3.11 -16.49 -5.00
N CYS A 215 -2.18 -15.54 -5.12
CA CYS A 215 -2.35 -14.39 -6.01
C CYS A 215 -2.37 -14.81 -7.49
N GLY A 216 -3.14 -14.07 -8.29
CA GLY A 216 -3.22 -14.34 -9.71
C GLY A 216 -4.20 -13.43 -10.43
N VAL A 217 -4.39 -13.70 -11.71
CA VAL A 217 -5.22 -12.94 -12.64
C VAL A 217 -6.14 -13.89 -13.38
N LEU A 218 -7.42 -13.59 -13.39
CA LEU A 218 -8.45 -14.31 -14.16
C LEU A 218 -8.54 -13.70 -15.55
N VAL A 219 -8.27 -14.50 -16.55
CA VAL A 219 -8.22 -14.05 -17.95
C VAL A 219 -9.09 -14.91 -18.87
N ASP A 220 -9.62 -14.28 -19.91
CA ASP A 220 -10.19 -14.89 -21.10
C ASP A 220 -9.36 -14.45 -22.30
N GLY A 221 -8.45 -15.32 -22.73
CA GLY A 221 -7.44 -14.95 -23.73
C GLY A 221 -6.53 -13.82 -23.22
N GLU A 222 -6.67 -12.62 -23.77
CA GLU A 222 -5.95 -11.41 -23.36
C GLU A 222 -6.80 -10.45 -22.51
N THR A 223 -8.08 -10.76 -22.31
CA THR A 223 -8.99 -9.94 -21.51
C THR A 223 -8.92 -10.35 -20.04
N VAL A 224 -8.62 -9.40 -19.17
CA VAL A 224 -8.64 -9.60 -17.72
C VAL A 224 -10.02 -9.30 -17.17
N LEU A 225 -10.54 -10.22 -16.36
CA LEU A 225 -11.83 -10.07 -15.68
C LEU A 225 -11.65 -9.67 -14.21
N ALA A 226 -10.66 -10.26 -13.53
CA ALA A 226 -10.37 -9.99 -12.13
C ALA A 226 -8.92 -10.34 -11.78
N GLY A 227 -8.45 -9.87 -10.64
CA GLY A 227 -7.16 -10.23 -10.08
C GLY A 227 -7.22 -10.27 -8.56
N CYS A 228 -6.39 -11.10 -7.96
CA CYS A 228 -6.21 -11.17 -6.51
C CYS A 228 -4.75 -10.85 -6.19
N ILE A 229 -4.53 -9.84 -5.34
CA ILE A 229 -3.20 -9.37 -4.94
C ILE A 229 -3.07 -9.41 -3.42
N CYS A 230 -1.86 -9.59 -2.91
CA CYS A 230 -1.56 -9.53 -1.49
C CYS A 230 -1.27 -8.09 -1.07
N LEU A 231 -1.93 -7.58 -0.04
CA LEU A 231 -1.69 -6.24 0.51
C LEU A 231 -0.67 -6.27 1.65
N THR A 232 -0.81 -7.24 2.52
CA THR A 232 0.06 -7.42 3.68
C THR A 232 0.35 -8.90 3.84
N GLU A 233 1.63 -9.24 3.86
CA GLU A 233 2.12 -10.55 4.21
C GLU A 233 2.66 -10.48 5.64
N SER A 234 2.06 -11.25 6.53
CA SER A 234 2.60 -11.56 7.85
C SER A 234 2.90 -13.05 7.86
N SER A 235 3.83 -13.50 8.69
CA SER A 235 4.27 -14.91 8.74
C SER A 235 3.14 -15.93 8.79
N ASP A 236 1.97 -15.53 9.31
CA ASP A 236 0.81 -16.41 9.44
C ASP A 236 -0.47 -15.90 8.75
N HIS A 237 -0.49 -14.67 8.23
CA HIS A 237 -1.74 -14.03 7.84
C HIS A 237 -1.54 -13.08 6.65
N GLY A 238 -2.17 -13.37 5.53
CA GLY A 238 -2.23 -12.50 4.38
C GLY A 238 -3.59 -11.80 4.26
N THR A 239 -3.57 -10.48 4.08
CA THR A 239 -4.74 -9.74 3.62
C THR A 239 -4.63 -9.57 2.12
N PHE A 240 -5.66 -10.03 1.41
CA PHE A 240 -5.71 -9.98 -0.05
C PHE A 240 -6.74 -8.97 -0.52
N GLU A 241 -6.49 -8.35 -1.65
CA GLU A 241 -7.45 -7.47 -2.33
C GLU A 241 -7.89 -8.12 -3.64
N LEU A 242 -9.21 -8.20 -3.83
CA LEU A 242 -9.79 -8.63 -5.08
C LEU A 242 -10.07 -7.40 -5.95
N LEU A 243 -9.45 -7.39 -7.12
CA LEU A 243 -9.60 -6.35 -8.14
C LEU A 243 -10.47 -6.89 -9.27
N ARG A 244 -11.38 -6.07 -9.77
CA ARG A 244 -12.20 -6.37 -10.95
C ARG A 244 -12.49 -5.12 -11.75
N ASP A 245 -12.96 -5.29 -12.98
CA ASP A 245 -13.47 -4.18 -13.76
C ASP A 245 -14.67 -3.52 -13.04
N VAL A 246 -14.86 -2.23 -13.23
CA VAL A 246 -16.00 -1.47 -12.69
C VAL A 246 -17.32 -2.05 -13.25
N ALA A 247 -17.34 -2.39 -14.54
CA ALA A 247 -18.45 -3.12 -15.13
C ALA A 247 -18.49 -4.56 -14.61
N TRP A 248 -19.67 -5.01 -14.19
CA TRP A 248 -19.86 -6.40 -13.76
C TRP A 248 -19.89 -7.31 -14.98
N ASP A 249 -18.97 -8.28 -15.00
CA ASP A 249 -19.00 -9.37 -15.98
C ASP A 249 -19.75 -10.58 -15.40
N PRO A 250 -20.85 -11.05 -16.03
CA PRO A 250 -21.62 -12.19 -15.50
C PRO A 250 -20.82 -13.47 -15.32
N ARG A 251 -19.73 -13.66 -16.09
CA ARG A 251 -18.83 -14.81 -15.95
C ARG A 251 -18.17 -14.90 -14.59
N LEU A 252 -18.03 -13.76 -13.89
CA LEU A 252 -17.47 -13.71 -12.54
C LEU A 252 -18.31 -14.48 -11.51
N GLU A 253 -19.63 -14.60 -11.70
CA GLU A 253 -20.50 -15.35 -10.79
C GLU A 253 -20.09 -16.83 -10.70
N GLN A 254 -19.67 -17.41 -11.82
CA GLN A 254 -19.22 -18.80 -11.88
C GLN A 254 -17.71 -18.94 -11.59
N ALA A 255 -16.91 -17.97 -12.00
CA ALA A 255 -15.46 -18.04 -11.91
C ALA A 255 -14.91 -17.71 -10.53
N LEU A 256 -15.48 -16.71 -9.83
CA LEU A 256 -14.98 -16.27 -8.53
C LEU A 256 -15.00 -17.38 -7.46
N PRO A 257 -16.05 -18.20 -7.32
CA PRO A 257 -16.07 -19.31 -6.37
C PRO A 257 -14.87 -20.25 -6.54
N VAL A 258 -14.53 -20.54 -7.78
CA VAL A 258 -13.42 -21.42 -8.12
C VAL A 258 -12.07 -20.77 -7.82
N VAL A 259 -11.91 -19.50 -8.20
CA VAL A 259 -10.70 -18.72 -7.94
C VAL A 259 -10.47 -18.59 -6.43
N LEU A 260 -11.50 -18.20 -5.68
CA LEU A 260 -11.42 -18.05 -4.22
C LEU A 260 -11.12 -19.39 -3.53
N GLY A 261 -11.70 -20.48 -4.02
CA GLY A 261 -11.36 -21.84 -3.54
C GLY A 261 -9.89 -22.16 -3.71
N ARG A 262 -9.27 -21.78 -4.85
CA ARG A 262 -7.82 -21.96 -5.07
C ARG A 262 -6.99 -21.11 -4.13
N VAL A 263 -7.36 -19.85 -3.95
CA VAL A 263 -6.66 -18.94 -3.04
C VAL A 263 -6.68 -19.47 -1.62
N LEU A 264 -7.82 -19.99 -1.16
CA LEU A 264 -7.97 -20.60 0.16
C LEU A 264 -7.13 -21.88 0.34
N GLN A 265 -7.04 -22.73 -0.69
CA GLN A 265 -6.26 -23.97 -0.63
C GLN A 265 -4.75 -23.73 -0.43
N GLN A 266 -4.24 -22.58 -0.84
CA GLN A 266 -2.84 -22.23 -0.66
C GLN A 266 -2.49 -21.71 0.73
N GLY A 267 -3.48 -21.59 1.62
CA GLY A 267 -3.32 -21.40 3.06
C GLY A 267 -2.83 -20.01 3.51
N ALA A 268 -2.44 -19.14 2.59
CA ALA A 268 -1.91 -17.82 2.94
C ALA A 268 -3.00 -16.77 3.21
N LEU A 269 -4.24 -16.98 2.75
CA LEU A 269 -5.33 -16.01 2.88
C LEU A 269 -6.02 -16.13 4.22
N ARG A 270 -6.02 -15.03 5.00
CA ARG A 270 -6.77 -14.88 6.25
C ARG A 270 -7.93 -13.92 6.14
N SER A 271 -7.80 -12.90 5.30
CA SER A 271 -8.86 -11.95 5.02
C SER A 271 -8.79 -11.46 3.58
N LEU A 272 -9.95 -11.21 3.02
CA LEU A 272 -10.08 -10.57 1.71
C LEU A 272 -10.67 -9.18 1.93
N ILE A 273 -10.21 -8.19 1.19
CA ILE A 273 -10.85 -6.88 1.16
C ILE A 273 -11.34 -6.56 -0.23
N THR A 274 -12.48 -5.87 -0.28
CA THR A 274 -13.13 -5.39 -1.49
C THR A 274 -13.51 -3.93 -1.30
N ALA A 275 -13.80 -3.24 -2.38
CA ALA A 275 -14.42 -1.93 -2.27
C ALA A 275 -15.75 -2.05 -1.52
N PHE A 276 -16.04 -1.11 -0.62
CA PHE A 276 -17.25 -1.13 0.19
C PHE A 276 -18.53 -1.06 -0.65
N ASP A 277 -18.48 -0.32 -1.75
CA ASP A 277 -19.58 -0.08 -2.68
C ASP A 277 -19.78 -1.19 -3.75
N ASP A 278 -19.00 -2.28 -3.67
CA ASP A 278 -19.07 -3.40 -4.60
C ASP A 278 -20.19 -4.39 -4.24
N ALA A 279 -21.43 -4.01 -4.46
CA ALA A 279 -22.58 -4.84 -4.15
C ALA A 279 -22.67 -6.16 -4.96
N PRO A 280 -22.32 -6.23 -6.26
CA PRO A 280 -22.33 -7.50 -7.00
C PRO A 280 -21.32 -8.49 -6.42
N LEU A 281 -20.10 -8.06 -6.13
CA LEU A 281 -19.06 -8.91 -5.55
C LEU A 281 -19.44 -9.37 -4.14
N SER A 282 -20.00 -8.48 -3.33
CA SER A 282 -20.48 -8.79 -1.99
C SER A 282 -21.49 -9.94 -1.99
N ARG A 283 -22.46 -9.91 -2.92
CA ARG A 283 -23.45 -10.99 -3.07
C ARG A 283 -22.80 -12.35 -3.41
N VAL A 284 -21.81 -12.35 -4.29
CA VAL A 284 -21.09 -13.59 -4.66
C VAL A 284 -20.33 -14.13 -3.46
N LEU A 285 -19.65 -13.27 -2.69
CA LEU A 285 -18.92 -13.68 -1.49
C LEU A 285 -19.85 -14.27 -0.42
N GLU A 286 -20.96 -13.59 -0.14
CA GLU A 286 -21.98 -14.08 0.82
C GLU A 286 -22.55 -15.42 0.39
N ALA A 287 -22.87 -15.60 -0.90
CA ALA A 287 -23.35 -16.86 -1.45
C ALA A 287 -22.33 -18.02 -1.32
N GLN A 288 -21.04 -17.68 -1.24
CA GLN A 288 -19.95 -18.65 -1.02
C GLN A 288 -19.61 -18.84 0.46
N GLY A 289 -20.41 -18.32 1.38
CA GLY A 289 -20.22 -18.48 2.83
C GLY A 289 -19.14 -17.59 3.45
N TRP A 290 -18.67 -16.56 2.70
CA TRP A 290 -17.81 -15.55 3.29
C TRP A 290 -18.61 -14.69 4.26
N THR A 291 -18.02 -14.37 5.40
CA THR A 291 -18.67 -13.52 6.40
C THR A 291 -18.07 -12.13 6.38
N ARG A 292 -18.93 -11.11 6.51
CA ARG A 292 -18.47 -9.73 6.61
C ARG A 292 -17.68 -9.55 7.91
N GLY A 293 -16.45 -9.08 7.76
CA GLY A 293 -15.62 -8.59 8.85
C GLY A 293 -15.86 -7.11 9.10
N GLY A 294 -14.92 -6.46 9.78
CA GLY A 294 -14.97 -5.02 10.01
C GLY A 294 -14.75 -4.22 8.73
N GLU A 295 -15.35 -3.03 8.69
CA GLU A 295 -15.06 -2.04 7.65
C GLU A 295 -13.71 -1.38 7.92
N GLN A 296 -12.99 -1.05 6.87
CA GLN A 296 -11.71 -0.36 6.91
C GLN A 296 -11.76 0.92 6.09
N LEU A 297 -11.18 1.97 6.62
CA LEU A 297 -11.03 3.24 5.91
C LEU A 297 -9.57 3.44 5.52
N LEU A 298 -9.31 3.58 4.22
CA LEU A 298 -8.02 4.02 3.74
C LEU A 298 -7.96 5.55 3.83
N LEU A 299 -7.00 6.04 4.59
CA LEU A 299 -6.72 7.46 4.75
C LEU A 299 -5.42 7.81 4.03
N GLY A 300 -5.32 9.02 3.51
CA GLY A 300 -4.13 9.48 2.83
C GLY A 300 -3.79 10.92 3.16
N ARG A 301 -2.48 11.21 3.16
CA ARG A 301 -1.93 12.53 3.34
C ARG A 301 -0.96 12.85 2.21
N SER A 302 -1.18 13.95 1.49
CA SER A 302 -0.23 14.48 0.51
C SER A 302 0.73 15.43 1.19
N MET A 303 2.02 15.26 0.92
CA MET A 303 3.07 16.15 1.38
C MET A 303 3.40 17.10 0.23
N TRP A 304 2.76 18.28 0.20
CA TRP A 304 3.14 19.32 -0.74
C TRP A 304 4.53 19.85 -0.37
N ARG A 305 5.56 19.23 -0.91
CA ARG A 305 6.89 19.85 -0.95
C ARG A 305 6.97 20.63 -2.24
N ARG A 306 7.21 21.93 -2.16
CA ARG A 306 7.70 22.65 -3.32
C ARG A 306 8.97 21.92 -3.77
N HIS A 307 8.92 21.27 -4.93
CA HIS A 307 10.12 20.79 -5.59
C HIS A 307 10.97 22.01 -5.84
N VAL A 308 11.93 22.28 -4.97
CA VAL A 308 13.07 23.08 -5.34
C VAL A 308 13.77 22.21 -6.38
N ALA A 309 13.58 22.55 -7.64
CA ALA A 309 14.28 21.89 -8.73
C ALA A 309 15.77 21.94 -8.37
N HIS A 310 16.31 20.82 -7.93
CA HIS A 310 17.73 20.71 -7.74
C HIS A 310 18.35 21.01 -9.10
N ARG A 311 19.12 22.09 -9.14
CA ARG A 311 19.89 22.55 -10.28
C ARG A 311 20.98 21.54 -10.66
N ASN A 312 20.61 20.31 -11.01
CA ASN A 312 21.47 19.38 -11.75
C ASN A 312 21.37 19.69 -13.26
N LEU A 313 21.34 21.00 -13.58
CA LEU A 313 21.32 21.50 -14.95
C LEU A 313 22.65 21.32 -15.70
N GLN A 314 23.71 20.85 -15.03
CA GLN A 314 25.01 20.69 -15.72
C GLN A 314 25.18 19.33 -16.40
N LEU A 315 24.62 18.26 -15.86
CA LEU A 315 24.72 16.93 -16.49
C LEU A 315 23.70 16.72 -17.62
N SER A 316 22.49 17.29 -17.51
CA SER A 316 21.51 17.20 -18.60
C SER A 316 21.91 18.01 -19.84
N ARG A 317 22.57 19.15 -19.66
CA ARG A 317 23.09 19.92 -20.80
C ARG A 317 24.19 19.20 -21.57
N SER A 318 25.06 18.46 -20.88
CA SER A 318 26.11 17.67 -21.55
C SER A 318 25.57 16.48 -22.32
N LEU A 319 24.49 15.85 -21.83
CA LEU A 319 23.82 14.73 -22.52
C LEU A 319 22.96 15.23 -23.69
N ASP A 320 22.24 16.34 -23.54
CA ASP A 320 21.48 16.92 -24.63
C ASP A 320 22.38 17.43 -25.77
N ASP A 321 23.58 17.95 -25.49
CA ASP A 321 24.57 18.35 -26.50
C ASP A 321 25.17 17.12 -27.24
N VAL A 322 25.32 16.00 -26.57
CA VAL A 322 25.82 14.75 -27.17
C VAL A 322 24.72 14.08 -28.01
N PHE A 323 23.50 14.01 -27.51
CA PHE A 323 22.38 13.39 -28.22
C PHE A 323 21.74 14.31 -29.25
N GLY A 324 21.84 15.63 -29.10
CA GLY A 324 21.36 16.62 -30.09
C GLY A 324 22.07 16.52 -31.42
N ARG A 325 23.35 16.07 -31.43
CA ARG A 325 24.11 15.82 -32.67
C ARG A 325 23.72 14.55 -33.42
N LEU A 326 22.97 13.65 -32.78
CA LEU A 326 22.54 12.37 -33.36
C LEU A 326 21.08 12.36 -33.83
N ARG A 327 20.35 13.49 -33.69
CA ARG A 327 19.00 13.61 -34.23
C ARG A 327 19.09 13.93 -35.72
N PRO A 328 18.51 13.09 -36.60
CA PRO A 328 18.33 13.52 -38.01
C PRO A 328 17.44 14.76 -37.98
N GLN A 329 17.84 15.78 -38.74
CA GLN A 329 17.05 17.00 -38.95
C GLN A 329 15.71 16.60 -39.59
N GLY A 330 14.71 16.33 -38.74
CA GLY A 330 13.33 16.22 -39.20
C GLY A 330 12.80 17.59 -39.54
N SER A 331 12.25 17.75 -40.73
CA SER A 331 11.56 18.94 -41.20
C SER A 331 10.56 19.41 -40.13
N PRO A 332 10.45 20.71 -39.87
CA PRO A 332 9.46 21.22 -38.92
C PRO A 332 8.06 20.85 -39.39
N LEU A 333 7.28 20.24 -38.49
CA LEU A 333 5.87 19.99 -38.75
C LEU A 333 5.17 21.34 -39.06
N PRO A 334 4.33 21.40 -40.09
CA PRO A 334 3.60 22.61 -40.39
C PRO A 334 2.66 22.96 -39.23
N ASN A 335 2.76 24.17 -38.72
CA ASN A 335 1.78 24.72 -37.79
C ASN A 335 0.40 24.64 -38.40
N PRO A 336 -0.65 24.18 -37.71
CA PRO A 336 -2.00 24.30 -38.20
C PRO A 336 -2.34 25.79 -38.31
N SER A 337 -2.35 26.30 -39.54
CA SER A 337 -2.79 27.64 -39.82
C SER A 337 -4.25 27.78 -39.40
N LEU A 338 -4.53 28.70 -38.47
CA LEU A 338 -5.85 29.20 -38.21
C LEU A 338 -6.41 29.77 -39.51
N GLY A 339 -7.36 29.08 -40.13
CA GLY A 339 -8.03 29.53 -41.33
C GLY A 339 -8.68 30.88 -41.11
N PRO A 340 -8.79 31.71 -42.17
CA PRO A 340 -9.36 33.05 -42.08
C PRO A 340 -10.84 32.96 -41.68
N ARG A 341 -11.23 33.76 -40.68
CA ARG A 341 -12.64 34.02 -40.36
C ARG A 341 -13.34 34.63 -41.58
N CYS A 342 -14.25 33.86 -42.18
CA CYS A 342 -15.18 34.43 -43.13
C CYS A 342 -16.09 35.46 -42.42
N LEU A 343 -15.84 36.73 -42.63
CA LEU A 343 -16.83 37.78 -42.38
C LEU A 343 -17.89 37.65 -43.49
N GLY A 344 -19.10 37.21 -43.15
CA GLY A 344 -20.25 37.26 -44.03
C GLY A 344 -20.75 38.69 -44.16
N PRO A 345 -21.28 39.10 -45.36
CA PRO A 345 -21.83 40.42 -45.56
C PRO A 345 -23.24 40.54 -45.01
N ARG A 346 -23.59 41.71 -44.49
CA ARG A 346 -24.84 42.39 -44.22
C ARG A 346 -26.15 41.62 -44.31
#